data_67592c1bf9832bac40dba4aed79ff4e8
#
_entry.id   67592c1bf9832bac40dba4aed79ff4e8
#
_cell.length_a   1.000
_cell.length_b   1.000
_cell.length_c   1.000
_cell.angle_alpha   90.00
_cell.angle_beta   90.00
_cell.angle_gamma   90.00
#
_symmetry.space_group_name_H-M   'P 1'
#
loop_
_entity.id
_entity.type
_entity.pdbx_description
1 polymer ?
#
loop_
_entity_poly.entity_id
_entity_poly.type
_entity_poly.pdbx_seq_one_letter_code
_entity_poly.pdbx_strand_id
1 'polypeptide(L)'
;PELNITLINQLNGGVSKARNTGLKHATGDFIALLDSDDEWIPEKTSIQMKYFDSGNIDFVTALRNNDKISFPYSVNERGYVEVTLNKLLFKIVGHTSTAIFKRKILEKHGYFDENQRYSEDANYWMKVSHSSVMIMLNKKLVITGGGKPSIGHSGLSSNIEEMEKGAQKNIDDMKNLGYINVLEYIFFKLFAKIKYIRRIIIIKILR
;
A
#
# COMPACT_ATOMS: atom_id res chain seq x y z
N PRO A 1 -9.59 -5.44 28.12
CA PRO A 1 -10.24 -6.48 27.31
C PRO A 1 -9.18 -7.46 26.85
N GLU A 2 -9.46 -8.76 26.99
CA GLU A 2 -8.61 -9.81 26.44
C GLU A 2 -8.61 -9.72 24.92
N LEU A 3 -7.43 -9.84 24.30
CA LEU A 3 -7.29 -9.90 22.85
C LEU A 3 -7.71 -11.29 22.38
N ASN A 4 -8.65 -11.39 21.45
CA ASN A 4 -8.98 -12.66 20.80
C ASN A 4 -7.93 -12.92 19.72
N ILE A 5 -6.99 -13.85 20.01
CA ILE A 5 -5.88 -14.18 19.10
C ILE A 5 -6.16 -15.54 18.45
N THR A 6 -6.14 -15.58 17.12
CA THR A 6 -6.20 -16.80 16.33
C THR A 6 -4.86 -17.01 15.61
N LEU A 7 -4.15 -18.08 15.92
CA LEU A 7 -2.94 -18.48 15.21
C LEU A 7 -3.27 -19.44 14.07
N ILE A 8 -2.85 -19.08 12.84
CA ILE A 8 -3.06 -19.90 11.65
C ILE A 8 -1.71 -20.33 11.08
N ASN A 9 -1.43 -21.63 11.12
CA ASN A 9 -0.23 -22.21 10.51
C ASN A 9 -0.52 -22.65 9.08
N GLN A 10 0.35 -22.28 8.15
CA GLN A 10 0.24 -22.68 6.74
C GLN A 10 1.63 -22.87 6.11
N LEU A 11 1.68 -23.60 5.01
CA LEU A 11 2.90 -23.69 4.19
C LEU A 11 3.22 -22.31 3.58
N ASN A 12 4.51 -21.99 3.49
CA ASN A 12 4.96 -20.74 2.90
C ASN A 12 4.45 -20.63 1.44
N GLY A 13 3.68 -19.60 1.19
CA GLY A 13 3.15 -19.26 -0.14
C GLY A 13 3.31 -17.78 -0.47
N GLY A 14 4.21 -17.10 0.26
CA GLY A 14 4.45 -15.67 0.08
C GLY A 14 3.51 -14.76 0.88
N VAL A 15 3.81 -13.47 0.87
CA VAL A 15 3.13 -12.45 1.68
C VAL A 15 1.66 -12.29 1.31
N SER A 16 1.33 -12.30 0.00
CA SER A 16 -0.06 -12.20 -0.48
C SER A 16 -0.92 -13.34 0.06
N LYS A 17 -0.43 -14.58 0.01
CA LYS A 17 -1.15 -15.75 0.52
C LYS A 17 -1.35 -15.67 2.05
N ALA A 18 -0.31 -15.25 2.78
CA ALA A 18 -0.42 -15.08 4.23
C ALA A 18 -1.46 -14.02 4.61
N ARG A 19 -1.43 -12.85 3.95
CA ARG A 19 -2.44 -11.80 4.15
C ARG A 19 -3.84 -12.28 3.78
N ASN A 20 -4.01 -12.94 2.64
CA ASN A 20 -5.30 -13.46 2.19
C ASN A 20 -5.88 -14.49 3.17
N THR A 21 -5.04 -15.34 3.76
CA THR A 21 -5.49 -16.28 4.81
C THR A 21 -6.05 -15.52 6.01
N GLY A 22 -5.35 -14.49 6.50
CA GLY A 22 -5.87 -13.64 7.58
C GLY A 22 -7.16 -12.91 7.19
N LEU A 23 -7.22 -12.35 5.99
CA LEU A 23 -8.40 -11.65 5.47
C LEU A 23 -9.63 -12.55 5.37
N LYS A 24 -9.47 -13.81 4.98
CA LYS A 24 -10.57 -14.79 4.90
C LYS A 24 -11.11 -15.17 6.28
N HIS A 25 -10.30 -15.09 7.32
CA HIS A 25 -10.71 -15.39 8.70
C HIS A 25 -11.20 -14.14 9.47
N ALA A 26 -10.93 -12.95 8.95
CA ALA A 26 -11.36 -11.70 9.59
C ALA A 26 -12.89 -11.54 9.56
N THR A 27 -13.49 -11.32 10.72
CA THR A 27 -14.96 -11.15 10.89
C THR A 27 -15.37 -9.73 11.25
N GLY A 28 -14.42 -8.86 11.64
CA GLY A 28 -14.69 -7.47 11.99
C GLY A 28 -15.16 -6.62 10.80
N ASP A 29 -15.85 -5.50 11.07
CA ASP A 29 -16.28 -4.55 10.05
C ASP A 29 -15.12 -3.77 9.44
N PHE A 30 -14.04 -3.65 10.18
CA PHE A 30 -12.79 -3.03 9.76
C PHE A 30 -11.65 -4.02 9.81
N ILE A 31 -10.75 -3.90 8.85
CA ILE A 31 -9.54 -4.70 8.73
C ILE A 31 -8.35 -3.78 8.88
N ALA A 32 -7.43 -4.14 9.76
CA ALA A 32 -6.15 -3.47 9.93
C ALA A 32 -5.01 -4.46 9.66
N LEU A 33 -4.08 -4.08 8.81
CA LEU A 33 -2.94 -4.92 8.44
C LEU A 33 -1.70 -4.53 9.24
N LEU A 34 -0.94 -5.55 9.67
CA LEU A 34 0.35 -5.37 10.35
C LEU A 34 1.30 -6.45 9.88
N ASP A 35 2.42 -6.05 9.29
CA ASP A 35 3.52 -6.96 8.97
C ASP A 35 4.32 -7.27 10.24
N SER A 36 4.91 -8.47 10.35
CA SER A 36 5.48 -9.00 11.59
C SER A 36 6.72 -8.27 12.10
N ASP A 37 7.35 -7.44 11.27
CA ASP A 37 8.55 -6.65 11.57
C ASP A 37 8.25 -5.16 11.77
N ASP A 38 6.96 -4.79 11.84
CA ASP A 38 6.49 -3.42 12.01
C ASP A 38 5.81 -3.20 13.36
N GLU A 39 5.75 -1.96 13.81
CA GLU A 39 5.16 -1.56 15.08
C GLU A 39 4.15 -0.42 14.87
N TRP A 40 2.95 -0.52 15.45
CA TRP A 40 1.99 0.55 15.52
C TRP A 40 2.27 1.46 16.72
N ILE A 41 2.16 2.77 16.54
CA ILE A 41 2.07 3.64 17.70
C ILE A 41 0.73 3.41 18.43
N PRO A 42 0.67 3.59 19.76
CA PRO A 42 -0.53 3.25 20.56
C PRO A 42 -1.83 3.90 20.05
N GLU A 43 -1.75 5.12 19.55
CA GLU A 43 -2.90 5.92 19.12
C GLU A 43 -3.33 5.67 17.66
N LYS A 44 -2.60 4.84 16.90
CA LYS A 44 -2.84 4.62 15.46
C LYS A 44 -4.32 4.34 15.18
N THR A 45 -4.86 3.30 15.81
CA THR A 45 -6.22 2.85 15.53
C THR A 45 -7.25 3.91 15.91
N SER A 46 -7.14 4.52 17.08
CA SER A 46 -8.07 5.56 17.54
C SER A 46 -8.04 6.80 16.65
N ILE A 47 -6.87 7.17 16.11
CA ILE A 47 -6.74 8.29 15.18
C ILE A 47 -7.39 7.96 13.83
N GLN A 48 -7.11 6.78 13.28
CA GLN A 48 -7.59 6.42 11.93
C GLN A 48 -9.10 6.15 11.92
N MET A 49 -9.65 5.54 12.96
CA MET A 49 -11.08 5.22 13.04
C MET A 49 -11.99 6.46 12.97
N LYS A 50 -11.56 7.61 13.51
CA LYS A 50 -12.33 8.88 13.43
C LYS A 50 -12.67 9.31 12.00
N TYR A 51 -11.88 8.90 11.00
CA TYR A 51 -12.13 9.27 9.62
C TYR A 51 -13.20 8.42 8.93
N PHE A 52 -13.54 7.26 9.51
CA PHE A 52 -14.64 6.44 8.99
C PHE A 52 -16.02 6.93 9.46
N ASP A 53 -16.11 7.72 10.52
CA ASP A 53 -17.36 8.26 11.07
C ASP A 53 -18.10 9.17 10.06
N SER A 54 -17.36 9.81 9.14
CA SER A 54 -17.95 10.63 8.06
C SER A 54 -18.71 9.82 7.01
N GLY A 55 -18.65 8.48 7.07
CA GLY A 55 -19.37 7.55 6.20
C GLY A 55 -18.80 7.34 4.80
N ASN A 56 -18.12 8.33 4.24
CA ASN A 56 -17.67 8.34 2.84
C ASN A 56 -16.31 7.72 2.61
N ILE A 57 -15.47 7.55 3.66
CA ILE A 57 -14.12 7.01 3.54
C ILE A 57 -14.16 5.49 3.70
N ASP A 58 -13.54 4.77 2.79
CA ASP A 58 -13.50 3.30 2.76
C ASP A 58 -12.15 2.74 3.19
N PHE A 59 -11.07 3.53 3.02
CA PHE A 59 -9.71 3.11 3.25
C PHE A 59 -8.87 4.26 3.82
N VAL A 60 -8.22 4.05 4.94
CA VAL A 60 -7.35 5.03 5.61
C VAL A 60 -5.96 4.45 5.75
N THR A 61 -4.96 5.16 5.24
CA THR A 61 -3.54 4.89 5.51
C THR A 61 -2.89 6.07 6.23
N ALA A 62 -1.58 5.96 6.53
CA ALA A 62 -0.84 6.99 7.21
C ALA A 62 0.64 6.99 6.76
N LEU A 63 1.40 7.96 7.20
CA LEU A 63 2.84 7.97 7.06
C LEU A 63 3.49 6.99 8.03
N ARG A 64 4.70 6.55 7.71
CA ARG A 64 5.57 5.74 8.57
C ARG A 64 6.93 6.40 8.72
N ASN A 65 7.67 6.06 9.75
CA ASN A 65 9.05 6.51 9.98
C ASN A 65 9.22 8.03 9.73
N ASN A 66 10.10 8.37 8.79
CA ASN A 66 10.40 9.74 8.37
C ASN A 66 9.76 10.13 7.03
N ASP A 67 8.76 9.37 6.57
CA ASP A 67 8.05 9.69 5.33
C ASP A 67 7.47 11.10 5.36
N LYS A 68 7.47 11.74 4.17
CA LYS A 68 6.91 13.08 3.97
C LYS A 68 5.99 13.06 2.76
N ILE A 69 4.92 13.84 2.86
CA ILE A 69 4.04 14.08 1.71
C ILE A 69 4.78 14.93 0.69
N SER A 70 4.71 14.51 -0.56
CA SER A 70 5.28 15.22 -1.69
C SER A 70 4.46 14.96 -2.94
N PHE A 71 4.71 15.72 -4.01
CA PHE A 71 4.04 15.54 -5.29
C PHE A 71 3.85 14.06 -5.66
N PRO A 72 2.68 13.65 -6.15
CA PRO A 72 1.49 14.43 -6.55
C PRO A 72 0.46 14.69 -5.43
N TYR A 73 0.83 14.47 -4.18
CA TYR A 73 -0.05 14.60 -3.02
C TYR A 73 0.10 15.97 -2.37
N SER A 74 -1.03 16.58 -2.00
CA SER A 74 -1.12 17.79 -1.20
C SER A 74 -2.06 17.57 -0.02
N VAL A 75 -1.67 18.02 1.17
CA VAL A 75 -2.49 17.91 2.37
C VAL A 75 -3.63 18.93 2.30
N ASN A 76 -4.86 18.47 2.55
CA ASN A 76 -6.02 19.35 2.64
C ASN A 76 -6.18 19.93 4.06
N GLU A 77 -7.17 20.81 4.24
CA GLU A 77 -7.47 21.45 5.55
C GLU A 77 -7.84 20.44 6.65
N ARG A 78 -8.29 19.23 6.29
CA ARG A 78 -8.63 18.16 7.22
C ARG A 78 -7.44 17.30 7.63
N GLY A 79 -6.21 17.64 7.18
CA GLY A 79 -4.97 16.98 7.56
C GLY A 79 -4.70 15.64 6.86
N TYR A 80 -5.34 15.35 5.73
CA TYR A 80 -5.08 14.17 4.93
C TYR A 80 -4.89 14.51 3.44
N VAL A 81 -4.44 13.54 2.67
CA VAL A 81 -4.40 13.59 1.21
C VAL A 81 -5.36 12.55 0.63
N GLU A 82 -6.02 12.88 -0.47
CA GLU A 82 -6.78 11.91 -1.25
C GLU A 82 -5.83 11.06 -2.08
N VAL A 83 -6.02 9.74 -2.01
CA VAL A 83 -5.25 8.74 -2.74
C VAL A 83 -6.12 8.21 -3.89
N THR A 84 -5.79 8.59 -5.11
CA THR A 84 -6.48 8.17 -6.32
C THR A 84 -5.56 7.29 -7.18
N LEU A 85 -6.14 6.52 -8.10
CA LEU A 85 -5.38 5.69 -9.04
C LEU A 85 -4.32 6.50 -9.78
N ASN A 86 -4.69 7.66 -10.33
CA ASN A 86 -3.75 8.50 -11.06
C ASN A 86 -2.56 8.95 -10.20
N LYS A 87 -2.82 9.33 -8.94
CA LYS A 87 -1.74 9.71 -8.01
C LYS A 87 -0.85 8.52 -7.67
N LEU A 88 -1.42 7.32 -7.47
CA LEU A 88 -0.65 6.10 -7.21
C LEU A 88 0.24 5.69 -8.40
N LEU A 89 -0.22 5.87 -9.64
CA LEU A 89 0.59 5.63 -10.82
C LEU A 89 1.83 6.54 -10.89
N PHE A 90 1.73 7.79 -10.40
CA PHE A 90 2.90 8.67 -10.24
C PHE A 90 3.79 8.26 -9.07
N LYS A 91 3.19 8.04 -7.89
CA LYS A 91 3.91 7.73 -6.66
C LYS A 91 3.07 6.85 -5.74
N ILE A 92 3.54 5.64 -5.46
CA ILE A 92 2.93 4.75 -4.48
C ILE A 92 3.07 5.33 -3.08
N VAL A 93 1.98 5.28 -2.34
CA VAL A 93 1.87 5.62 -0.91
C VAL A 93 0.99 4.59 -0.19
N GLY A 94 1.01 4.58 1.14
CA GLY A 94 0.22 3.66 1.93
C GLY A 94 0.95 2.33 2.13
N HIS A 95 1.84 2.28 3.11
CA HIS A 95 2.47 1.01 3.52
C HIS A 95 1.43 0.08 4.15
N THR A 96 1.56 -1.21 3.94
CA THR A 96 0.61 -2.24 4.40
C THR A 96 0.27 -2.07 5.87
N SER A 97 1.26 -1.96 6.76
CA SER A 97 1.04 -1.83 8.21
C SER A 97 0.37 -0.51 8.63
N THR A 98 0.25 0.47 7.71
CA THR A 98 -0.50 1.70 7.97
C THR A 98 -1.98 1.59 7.62
N ALA A 99 -2.39 0.56 6.89
CA ALA A 99 -3.72 0.43 6.33
C ALA A 99 -4.77 0.00 7.36
N ILE A 100 -5.91 0.72 7.36
CA ILE A 100 -7.18 0.26 7.92
C ILE A 100 -8.24 0.49 6.84
N PHE A 101 -9.13 -0.48 6.64
CA PHE A 101 -10.19 -0.36 5.65
C PHE A 101 -11.46 -1.11 6.05
N LYS A 102 -12.59 -0.69 5.49
CA LYS A 102 -13.87 -1.38 5.69
C LYS A 102 -13.82 -2.76 5.03
N ARG A 103 -14.31 -3.80 5.71
CA ARG A 103 -14.35 -5.17 5.18
C ARG A 103 -15.07 -5.30 3.84
N LYS A 104 -16.06 -4.46 3.54
CA LYS A 104 -16.74 -4.40 2.23
C LYS A 104 -15.78 -4.17 1.03
N ILE A 105 -14.55 -3.68 1.27
CA ILE A 105 -13.50 -3.58 0.25
C ILE A 105 -13.17 -4.96 -0.33
N LEU A 106 -13.15 -6.01 0.50
CA LEU A 106 -12.88 -7.38 0.04
C LEU A 106 -13.98 -7.91 -0.88
N GLU A 107 -15.23 -7.55 -0.60
CA GLU A 107 -16.38 -7.96 -1.43
C GLU A 107 -16.32 -7.29 -2.80
N LYS A 108 -15.86 -6.05 -2.85
CA LYS A 108 -15.82 -5.24 -4.08
C LYS A 108 -14.57 -5.49 -4.93
N HIS A 109 -13.42 -5.67 -4.31
CA HIS A 109 -12.11 -5.70 -4.99
C HIS A 109 -11.39 -7.04 -4.86
N GLY A 110 -11.93 -7.98 -4.07
CA GLY A 110 -11.30 -9.26 -3.79
C GLY A 110 -10.09 -9.14 -2.88
N TYR A 111 -9.13 -10.02 -3.09
CA TYR A 111 -7.94 -10.22 -2.26
C TYR A 111 -6.67 -9.81 -2.99
N PHE A 112 -5.53 -9.88 -2.31
CA PHE A 112 -4.21 -9.69 -2.93
C PHE A 112 -3.95 -10.78 -3.99
N ASP A 113 -3.24 -10.42 -5.06
CA ASP A 113 -2.81 -11.39 -6.09
C ASP A 113 -1.72 -12.31 -5.51
N GLU A 114 -2.04 -13.60 -5.32
CA GLU A 114 -1.10 -14.58 -4.77
C GLU A 114 0.02 -14.96 -5.76
N ASN A 115 -0.15 -14.66 -7.06
CA ASN A 115 0.87 -14.86 -8.07
C ASN A 115 1.84 -13.66 -8.18
N GLN A 116 1.62 -12.59 -7.42
CA GLN A 116 2.47 -11.42 -7.40
C GLN A 116 3.22 -11.32 -6.08
N ARG A 117 4.57 -11.41 -6.17
CA ARG A 117 5.46 -11.38 -5.01
C ARG A 117 5.98 -9.98 -4.68
N TYR A 118 6.07 -9.08 -5.66
CA TYR A 118 6.65 -7.74 -5.52
C TYR A 118 5.65 -6.68 -5.92
N SER A 119 5.53 -5.60 -5.15
CA SER A 119 4.57 -4.51 -5.35
C SER A 119 3.10 -4.99 -5.38
N GLU A 120 2.79 -6.06 -4.70
CA GLU A 120 1.46 -6.65 -4.56
C GLU A 120 0.49 -5.74 -3.81
N ASP A 121 1.01 -5.02 -2.81
CA ASP A 121 0.29 -4.00 -2.06
C ASP A 121 -0.10 -2.82 -2.96
N ALA A 122 0.85 -2.33 -3.75
CA ALA A 122 0.58 -1.26 -4.72
C ALA A 122 -0.49 -1.66 -5.76
N ASN A 123 -0.45 -2.92 -6.25
CA ASN A 123 -1.48 -3.46 -7.13
C ASN A 123 -2.87 -3.37 -6.47
N TYR A 124 -2.96 -3.84 -5.24
CA TYR A 124 -4.22 -3.86 -4.51
C TYR A 124 -4.72 -2.43 -4.21
N TRP A 125 -3.85 -1.51 -3.80
CA TRP A 125 -4.20 -0.11 -3.58
C TRP A 125 -4.69 0.58 -4.84
N MET A 126 -4.08 0.32 -6.00
CA MET A 126 -4.53 0.83 -7.29
C MET A 126 -5.94 0.36 -7.64
N LYS A 127 -6.25 -0.92 -7.45
CA LYS A 127 -7.60 -1.45 -7.65
C LYS A 127 -8.61 -0.80 -6.73
N VAL A 128 -8.29 -0.70 -5.44
CA VAL A 128 -9.17 -0.11 -4.43
C VAL A 128 -9.42 1.37 -4.73
N SER A 129 -8.37 2.15 -4.98
CA SER A 129 -8.47 3.60 -5.19
C SER A 129 -9.20 4.02 -6.48
N HIS A 130 -9.41 3.09 -7.42
CA HIS A 130 -10.16 3.35 -8.64
C HIS A 130 -11.65 3.62 -8.36
N SER A 131 -12.24 2.94 -7.40
CA SER A 131 -13.68 3.01 -7.16
C SER A 131 -14.10 2.99 -5.69
N SER A 132 -13.16 3.27 -4.78
CA SER A 132 -13.40 3.43 -3.35
C SER A 132 -12.61 4.64 -2.83
N VAL A 133 -13.13 5.31 -1.80
CA VAL A 133 -12.49 6.51 -1.26
C VAL A 133 -11.36 6.13 -0.34
N MET A 134 -10.14 6.37 -0.82
CA MET A 134 -8.89 6.11 -0.09
C MET A 134 -8.22 7.42 0.30
N ILE A 135 -7.78 7.53 1.56
CA ILE A 135 -7.03 8.68 2.07
C ILE A 135 -5.74 8.25 2.78
N MET A 136 -4.77 9.17 2.84
CA MET A 136 -3.58 9.01 3.67
C MET A 136 -3.45 10.20 4.62
N LEU A 137 -3.33 9.92 5.91
CA LEU A 137 -3.14 10.92 6.95
C LEU A 137 -1.72 11.48 6.93
N ASN A 138 -1.60 12.79 7.11
CA ASN A 138 -0.30 13.45 7.35
C ASN A 138 0.15 13.23 8.81
N LYS A 139 0.14 11.98 9.27
CA LYS A 139 0.57 11.57 10.61
C LYS A 139 1.41 10.30 10.51
N LYS A 140 2.48 10.23 11.27
CA LYS A 140 3.36 9.06 11.38
C LYS A 140 2.79 8.13 12.43
N LEU A 141 2.18 7.04 12.01
CA LEU A 141 1.44 6.14 12.88
C LEU A 141 2.04 4.72 12.95
N VAL A 142 3.12 4.49 12.21
CA VAL A 142 3.79 3.18 12.15
C VAL A 142 5.30 3.35 12.09
N ILE A 143 6.02 2.50 12.81
CA ILE A 143 7.46 2.32 12.72
C ILE A 143 7.69 1.03 11.93
N THR A 144 8.37 1.12 10.79
CA THR A 144 8.65 -0.03 9.93
C THR A 144 10.13 -0.39 9.93
N GLY A 145 10.44 -1.69 9.97
CA GLY A 145 11.79 -2.20 9.89
C GLY A 145 12.72 -1.63 10.99
N GLY A 146 12.20 -1.37 12.19
CA GLY A 146 12.98 -0.74 13.29
C GLY A 146 13.42 0.69 12.99
N GLY A 147 12.67 1.44 12.16
CA GLY A 147 12.98 2.83 11.81
C GLY A 147 14.02 2.99 10.69
N LYS A 148 14.49 1.91 10.07
CA LYS A 148 15.48 1.95 8.98
C LYS A 148 14.91 2.56 7.69
N PRO A 149 15.75 3.17 6.83
CA PRO A 149 15.31 3.64 5.52
C PRO A 149 14.76 2.50 4.64
N SER A 150 13.71 2.78 3.89
CA SER A 150 12.96 1.79 3.10
C SER A 150 13.68 1.25 1.85
N ILE A 151 14.84 1.82 1.45
CA ILE A 151 15.51 1.49 0.18
C ILE A 151 16.86 0.84 0.46
N GLY A 152 17.03 -0.41 -0.04
CA GLY A 152 18.36 -1.01 -0.20
C GLY A 152 18.94 -1.72 1.02
N HIS A 153 18.23 -1.84 2.15
CA HIS A 153 18.80 -2.41 3.36
C HIS A 153 18.47 -3.89 3.60
N SER A 154 17.24 -4.33 3.38
CA SER A 154 16.83 -5.74 3.58
C SER A 154 15.40 -5.99 3.08
N GLY A 155 15.00 -7.26 2.96
CA GLY A 155 13.65 -7.67 2.57
C GLY A 155 13.38 -7.60 1.07
N LEU A 156 12.12 -7.80 0.68
CA LEU A 156 11.69 -7.85 -0.73
C LEU A 156 12.00 -6.54 -1.48
N SER A 157 11.85 -5.40 -0.83
CA SER A 157 12.08 -4.08 -1.43
C SER A 157 13.55 -3.79 -1.81
N SER A 158 14.51 -4.62 -1.38
CA SER A 158 15.91 -4.50 -1.77
C SER A 158 16.17 -5.00 -3.20
N ASN A 159 15.33 -5.88 -3.73
CA ASN A 159 15.44 -6.38 -5.12
C ASN A 159 14.77 -5.39 -6.09
N ILE A 160 15.56 -4.43 -6.56
CA ILE A 160 15.07 -3.30 -7.36
C ILE A 160 14.54 -3.75 -8.72
N GLU A 161 15.15 -4.78 -9.33
CA GLU A 161 14.70 -5.31 -10.61
C GLU A 161 13.33 -5.97 -10.50
N GLU A 162 13.12 -6.82 -9.50
CA GLU A 162 11.84 -7.47 -9.27
C GLU A 162 10.75 -6.47 -8.83
N MET A 163 11.13 -5.46 -8.06
CA MET A 163 10.21 -4.35 -7.74
C MET A 163 9.78 -3.58 -8.99
N GLU A 164 10.69 -3.38 -9.96
CA GLU A 164 10.33 -2.77 -11.25
C GLU A 164 9.41 -3.67 -12.08
N LYS A 165 9.69 -4.97 -12.17
CA LYS A 165 8.80 -5.93 -12.84
C LYS A 165 7.40 -5.91 -12.23
N GLY A 166 7.31 -5.87 -10.90
CA GLY A 166 6.03 -5.72 -10.19
C GLY A 166 5.31 -4.41 -10.51
N ALA A 167 6.04 -3.30 -10.55
CA ALA A 167 5.47 -2.01 -10.91
C ALA A 167 4.97 -1.97 -12.36
N GLN A 168 5.70 -2.58 -13.29
CA GLN A 168 5.29 -2.71 -14.69
C GLN A 168 4.03 -3.58 -14.83
N LYS A 169 3.97 -4.72 -14.12
CA LYS A 169 2.79 -5.57 -14.05
C LYS A 169 1.58 -4.81 -13.52
N ASN A 170 1.74 -3.98 -12.48
CA ASN A 170 0.64 -3.19 -11.94
C ASN A 170 0.01 -2.28 -13.00
N ILE A 171 0.84 -1.63 -13.84
CA ILE A 171 0.35 -0.78 -14.93
C ILE A 171 -0.37 -1.62 -16.00
N ASP A 172 0.17 -2.82 -16.33
CA ASP A 172 -0.48 -3.76 -17.25
C ASP A 172 -1.86 -4.18 -16.73
N ASP A 173 -1.96 -4.52 -15.44
CA ASP A 173 -3.22 -4.90 -14.81
C ASP A 173 -4.24 -3.76 -14.84
N MET A 174 -3.84 -2.51 -14.55
CA MET A 174 -4.74 -1.35 -14.63
C MET A 174 -5.25 -1.13 -16.06
N LYS A 175 -4.42 -1.35 -17.07
CA LYS A 175 -4.83 -1.30 -18.47
C LYS A 175 -5.80 -2.41 -18.84
N ASN A 176 -5.51 -3.65 -18.42
CA ASN A 176 -6.34 -4.83 -18.69
C ASN A 176 -7.71 -4.72 -18.03
N LEU A 177 -7.79 -4.11 -16.86
CA LEU A 177 -9.04 -3.80 -16.14
C LEU A 177 -9.81 -2.61 -16.75
N GLY A 178 -9.26 -1.91 -17.74
CA GLY A 178 -9.88 -0.73 -18.34
C GLY A 178 -9.85 0.52 -17.47
N TYR A 179 -9.02 0.53 -16.43
CA TYR A 179 -8.92 1.66 -15.48
C TYR A 179 -8.09 2.82 -16.00
N ILE A 180 -7.25 2.57 -16.99
CA ILE A 180 -6.47 3.58 -17.72
C ILE A 180 -6.59 3.36 -19.21
N ASN A 181 -6.54 4.45 -19.99
CA ASN A 181 -6.57 4.40 -21.45
C ASN A 181 -5.18 4.06 -22.04
N VAL A 182 -5.09 3.95 -23.38
CA VAL A 182 -3.84 3.57 -24.08
C VAL A 182 -2.74 4.61 -23.89
N LEU A 183 -3.09 5.91 -23.94
CA LEU A 183 -2.12 7.00 -23.81
C LEU A 183 -1.54 7.05 -22.39
N GLU A 184 -2.40 6.92 -21.37
CA GLU A 184 -1.99 6.82 -19.97
C GLU A 184 -1.10 5.59 -19.74
N TYR A 185 -1.46 4.44 -20.32
CA TYR A 185 -0.67 3.22 -20.24
C TYR A 185 0.75 3.44 -20.78
N ILE A 186 0.89 3.96 -22.00
CA ILE A 186 2.20 4.22 -22.60
C ILE A 186 3.00 5.21 -21.74
N PHE A 187 2.35 6.30 -21.31
CA PHE A 187 2.98 7.31 -20.47
C PHE A 187 3.51 6.71 -19.16
N PHE A 188 2.69 5.96 -18.41
CA PHE A 188 3.08 5.43 -17.11
C PHE A 188 4.10 4.28 -17.23
N LYS A 189 4.08 3.49 -18.31
CA LYS A 189 5.12 2.49 -18.60
C LYS A 189 6.49 3.17 -18.77
N LEU A 190 6.57 4.22 -19.57
CA LEU A 190 7.80 4.99 -19.78
C LEU A 190 8.23 5.72 -18.51
N PHE A 191 7.30 6.35 -17.81
CA PHE A 191 7.56 7.07 -16.56
C PHE A 191 8.11 6.15 -15.47
N ALA A 192 7.55 4.95 -15.29
CA ALA A 192 8.06 3.96 -14.35
C ALA A 192 9.50 3.56 -14.71
N LYS A 193 9.79 3.33 -16.00
CA LYS A 193 11.13 2.99 -16.48
C LYS A 193 12.15 4.10 -16.23
N ILE A 194 11.77 5.36 -16.41
CA ILE A 194 12.62 6.51 -16.09
C ILE A 194 12.93 6.56 -14.58
N LYS A 195 11.91 6.34 -13.72
CA LYS A 195 12.12 6.26 -12.26
C LYS A 195 13.06 5.12 -11.87
N TYR A 196 12.95 3.98 -12.52
CA TYR A 196 13.84 2.83 -12.31
C TYR A 196 15.29 3.15 -12.67
N ILE A 197 15.53 3.72 -13.86
CA ILE A 197 16.88 4.13 -14.29
C ILE A 197 17.49 5.14 -13.31
N ARG A 198 16.70 6.17 -12.94
CA ARG A 198 17.12 7.14 -11.93
C ARG A 198 17.52 6.46 -10.60
N ARG A 199 16.75 5.47 -10.14
CA ARG A 199 17.03 4.72 -8.90
C ARG A 199 18.35 3.95 -9.01
N ILE A 200 18.62 3.29 -10.14
CA ILE A 200 19.89 2.58 -10.39
C ILE A 200 21.08 3.56 -10.34
N ILE A 201 20.95 4.72 -10.98
CA ILE A 201 21.99 5.75 -11.00
C ILE A 201 22.31 6.23 -9.59
N ILE A 202 21.27 6.57 -8.80
CA ILE A 202 21.44 7.03 -7.41
C ILE A 202 22.18 5.98 -6.57
N ILE A 203 21.80 4.71 -6.68
CA ILE A 203 22.44 3.63 -5.92
C ILE A 203 23.90 3.43 -6.33
N LYS A 204 24.23 3.57 -7.62
CA LYS A 204 25.63 3.48 -8.10
C LYS A 204 26.51 4.65 -7.67
N ILE A 205 25.90 5.84 -7.48
CA ILE A 205 26.63 7.03 -7.02
C ILE A 205 26.85 7.01 -5.49
N LEU A 206 25.93 6.39 -4.74
CA LEU A 206 25.99 6.33 -3.27
C LEU A 206 26.78 5.12 -2.73
N ARG A 207 27.25 4.22 -3.60
CA ARG A 207 28.19 3.13 -3.31
C ARG A 207 29.61 3.53 -3.68
#